data_774b21a146222799949a45bea1d68890
#
_entry.id   774b21a146222799949a45bea1d68890
#
_cell.length_a   1.000
_cell.length_b   1.000
_cell.length_c   1.000
_cell.angle_alpha   90.00
_cell.angle_beta   90.00
_cell.angle_gamma   90.00
#
_symmetry.space_group_name_H-M   'P 1'
#
loop_
_entity.id
_entity.type
_entity.pdbx_description
1 polymer ?
#
loop_
_entity_poly.entity_id
_entity_poly.type
_entity_poly.pdbx_seq_one_letter_code
_entity_poly.pdbx_strand_id
1 'polypeptide(L)'
;MKNAASTAAFAALLGLSFAHAAAAETTLTSLDGSFSFSGELQSVDNENYVIDTEFGELIIRREFVECAGDDCPDTDETQTAEAGGEVTLASYDGNIRLTGELVEVTDTDYVISTGQGELTVRKEFVACEGEGCPETTVTASGFTVSVPGRFGQQILTRILTDFSTSKGYSLTQSIGAGDTLASMLIGNEAGEEVATISVAEDPKDQAIRDVLEGRSAFALTRDQIDVETLSRIAGRQIADVSDVLNEETVGLDAVTFVMNPSNQIDVIGIDQIRDVLAGSITNWSELGGKDMPIALHVLSDEGGLDAQLEDRVMAGRDIVDAATRHDAGADLNAAVMGQEGAFGVLYRSQVDGPKLASLVSQCSIYFDTSDFAVQTEEYPLVVRWYQYSLKDGQAPEIADNVRDFIVTDYGQSSAASQGLVTQELRISSMGEQGARLLSSVLADDATDLDGLTKDYISRVADAKRISTSLRFLSGSDRLDNRAVGDVRRLSEIIRSPDYDGYEFVVVGFSDAKGSLRKNLSLSERRAQAVGDILLSENSGYLDPGKVEIVGAGPIAPVDCNDTDAGRNLNRRVEIWVRPGAKS
;
A
#
# COMPACT_ATOMS: atom_id res chain seq x y z
N MET A 1 29.72 -75.29 -16.00
CA MET A 1 30.25 -76.46 -15.29
C MET A 1 29.74 -76.42 -13.87
N LYS A 2 28.92 -77.37 -13.56
CA LYS A 2 28.71 -78.11 -12.31
C LYS A 2 28.24 -77.32 -11.10
N ASN A 3 26.97 -77.48 -10.76
CA ASN A 3 26.39 -78.52 -9.84
C ASN A 3 26.53 -78.06 -8.39
N ALA A 4 25.52 -77.92 -7.69
CA ALA A 4 24.48 -78.75 -7.07
C ALA A 4 24.75 -78.68 -5.55
N ALA A 5 23.90 -78.62 -4.64
CA ALA A 5 22.67 -79.23 -4.28
C ALA A 5 22.35 -78.77 -2.83
N SER A 6 21.15 -78.46 -2.60
CA SER A 6 20.22 -79.04 -1.61
C SER A 6 20.74 -79.35 -0.19
N THR A 7 20.10 -78.75 0.80
CA THR A 7 19.44 -79.50 1.87
C THR A 7 18.43 -78.67 2.63
N ALA A 8 17.24 -79.21 2.76
CA ALA A 8 16.11 -78.66 3.53
C ALA A 8 16.34 -78.97 5.03
N ALA A 9 15.89 -78.04 5.89
CA ALA A 9 15.60 -78.32 7.27
C ALA A 9 14.33 -77.63 7.70
N PHE A 10 13.31 -78.39 8.02
CA PHE A 10 12.07 -78.04 8.66
C PHE A 10 12.35 -77.48 10.06
N ALA A 11 11.77 -76.32 10.41
CA ALA A 11 11.58 -75.96 11.80
C ALA A 11 10.31 -75.14 11.94
N ALA A 12 9.53 -75.51 12.90
CA ALA A 12 8.15 -75.26 13.22
C ALA A 12 7.69 -73.80 13.24
N LEU A 13 6.45 -73.59 12.79
CA LEU A 13 5.60 -72.42 13.02
C LEU A 13 5.34 -72.23 14.52
N LEU A 14 5.63 -71.00 14.97
CA LEU A 14 4.92 -70.36 16.06
C LEU A 14 4.22 -69.15 15.46
N GLY A 15 2.92 -69.24 15.27
CA GLY A 15 2.07 -68.13 14.83
C GLY A 15 1.98 -67.07 15.92
N LEU A 16 2.57 -65.90 15.67
CA LEU A 16 2.22 -64.66 16.33
C LEU A 16 1.19 -63.96 15.41
N SER A 17 -0.07 -64.06 15.77
CA SER A 17 -1.14 -63.21 15.25
C SER A 17 -0.84 -61.79 15.74
N PHE A 18 -0.30 -60.94 14.87
CA PHE A 18 -0.42 -59.49 15.05
C PHE A 18 -1.87 -59.16 14.77
N ALA A 19 -2.65 -58.86 15.84
CA ALA A 19 -3.89 -58.15 15.71
C ALA A 19 -3.53 -56.77 15.13
N HIS A 20 -3.86 -56.52 13.88
CA HIS A 20 -4.00 -55.16 13.38
C HIS A 20 -5.10 -54.53 14.22
N ALA A 21 -4.76 -53.57 15.08
CA ALA A 21 -5.72 -52.61 15.56
C ALA A 21 -6.32 -51.96 14.31
N ALA A 22 -7.60 -52.05 14.11
CA ALA A 22 -8.29 -51.27 13.10
C ALA A 22 -7.95 -49.81 13.44
N ALA A 23 -7.28 -49.10 12.52
CA ALA A 23 -7.11 -47.67 12.62
C ALA A 23 -8.55 -47.08 12.72
N ALA A 24 -8.75 -46.16 13.64
CA ALA A 24 -10.04 -45.47 13.75
C ALA A 24 -10.22 -44.67 12.44
N GLU A 25 -11.36 -44.89 11.80
CA GLU A 25 -11.70 -44.25 10.54
C GLU A 25 -12.34 -42.88 10.83
N THR A 26 -11.64 -41.80 10.47
CA THR A 26 -12.15 -40.43 10.59
C THR A 26 -12.91 -40.05 9.33
N THR A 27 -14.05 -39.38 9.46
CA THR A 27 -14.84 -38.89 8.35
C THR A 27 -14.95 -37.36 8.43
N LEU A 28 -14.57 -36.68 7.35
CA LEU A 28 -14.70 -35.23 7.16
C LEU A 28 -15.86 -34.99 6.20
N THR A 29 -16.91 -34.29 6.65
CA THR A 29 -18.11 -33.99 5.86
C THR A 29 -18.23 -32.48 5.69
N SER A 30 -18.45 -31.98 4.46
CA SER A 30 -18.67 -30.55 4.22
C SER A 30 -19.91 -30.05 4.97
N LEU A 31 -19.87 -28.81 5.46
CA LEU A 31 -20.96 -28.17 6.22
C LEU A 31 -22.27 -28.12 5.44
N ASP A 32 -22.23 -28.12 4.10
CA ASP A 32 -23.40 -28.18 3.23
C ASP A 32 -23.83 -29.63 2.85
N GLY A 33 -23.08 -30.62 3.33
CA GLY A 33 -23.31 -32.03 3.04
C GLY A 33 -23.03 -32.48 1.60
N SER A 34 -22.34 -31.63 0.81
CA SER A 34 -22.11 -31.89 -0.63
C SER A 34 -21.03 -32.95 -0.88
N PHE A 35 -20.11 -33.16 0.06
CA PHE A 35 -19.07 -34.20 -0.02
C PHE A 35 -18.72 -34.76 1.37
N SER A 36 -18.13 -35.96 1.37
CA SER A 36 -17.60 -36.60 2.58
C SER A 36 -16.37 -37.43 2.19
N PHE A 37 -15.32 -37.36 3.00
CA PHE A 37 -14.11 -38.17 2.85
C PHE A 37 -13.86 -38.95 4.12
N SER A 38 -13.54 -40.26 3.98
CA SER A 38 -13.15 -41.12 5.10
C SER A 38 -11.72 -41.60 4.93
N GLY A 39 -10.99 -41.67 6.02
CA GLY A 39 -9.59 -42.09 6.01
C GLY A 39 -8.98 -42.04 7.40
N GLU A 40 -7.65 -42.22 7.46
CA GLU A 40 -6.86 -42.10 8.69
C GLU A 40 -6.39 -40.63 8.88
N LEU A 41 -6.73 -40.02 10.01
CA LEU A 41 -6.32 -38.66 10.32
C LEU A 41 -4.84 -38.65 10.68
N GLN A 42 -4.03 -38.00 9.84
CA GLN A 42 -2.57 -37.93 9.99
C GLN A 42 -2.14 -36.79 10.90
N SER A 43 -2.74 -35.62 10.75
CA SER A 43 -2.49 -34.45 11.59
C SER A 43 -3.63 -33.45 11.54
N VAL A 44 -3.71 -32.62 12.56
CA VAL A 44 -4.64 -31.48 12.66
C VAL A 44 -3.83 -30.27 13.10
N ASP A 45 -3.94 -29.19 12.36
CA ASP A 45 -3.44 -27.87 12.77
C ASP A 45 -4.60 -26.89 12.98
N ASN A 46 -4.32 -25.62 13.22
CA ASN A 46 -5.35 -24.61 13.47
C ASN A 46 -6.27 -24.36 12.26
N GLU A 47 -5.79 -24.64 11.05
CA GLU A 47 -6.52 -24.33 9.82
C GLU A 47 -6.99 -25.57 9.06
N ASN A 48 -6.29 -26.72 9.20
CA ASN A 48 -6.46 -27.85 8.31
C ASN A 48 -6.55 -29.19 9.06
N TYR A 49 -7.29 -30.13 8.46
CA TYR A 49 -7.17 -31.55 8.66
C TYR A 49 -6.31 -32.15 7.55
N VAL A 50 -5.36 -33.02 7.89
CA VAL A 50 -4.62 -33.85 6.94
C VAL A 50 -5.09 -35.27 7.11
N ILE A 51 -5.79 -35.81 6.12
CA ILE A 51 -6.38 -37.16 6.14
C ILE A 51 -5.81 -38.00 4.99
N ASP A 52 -5.38 -39.23 5.28
CA ASP A 52 -4.98 -40.20 4.26
C ASP A 52 -6.16 -41.07 3.88
N THR A 53 -6.59 -40.95 2.63
CA THR A 53 -7.75 -41.62 2.06
C THR A 53 -7.32 -42.66 1.02
N GLU A 54 -8.25 -43.49 0.55
CA GLU A 54 -7.99 -44.42 -0.57
C GLU A 54 -7.54 -43.71 -1.86
N PHE A 55 -7.72 -42.37 -1.95
CA PHE A 55 -7.29 -41.54 -3.07
C PHE A 55 -5.97 -40.80 -2.81
N GLY A 56 -5.35 -41.00 -1.64
CA GLY A 56 -4.13 -40.34 -1.17
C GLY A 56 -4.39 -39.30 -0.08
N GLU A 57 -3.32 -38.59 0.31
CA GLU A 57 -3.34 -37.57 1.35
C GLU A 57 -4.10 -36.32 0.87
N LEU A 58 -5.11 -35.90 1.65
CA LEU A 58 -5.91 -34.72 1.41
C LEU A 58 -5.71 -33.72 2.56
N ILE A 59 -5.55 -32.44 2.21
CA ILE A 59 -5.49 -31.33 3.14
C ILE A 59 -6.82 -30.55 2.99
N ILE A 60 -7.62 -30.53 4.05
CA ILE A 60 -8.98 -29.94 4.02
C ILE A 60 -9.08 -28.90 5.14
N ARG A 61 -9.48 -27.68 4.79
CA ARG A 61 -9.65 -26.62 5.79
C ARG A 61 -10.79 -26.94 6.76
N ARG A 62 -10.51 -26.77 8.04
CA ARG A 62 -11.44 -27.06 9.15
C ARG A 62 -12.73 -26.26 9.05
N GLU A 63 -12.66 -25.03 8.59
CA GLU A 63 -13.83 -24.13 8.46
C GLU A 63 -14.91 -24.62 7.48
N PHE A 64 -14.60 -25.60 6.62
CA PHE A 64 -15.55 -26.09 5.61
C PHE A 64 -16.10 -27.49 5.88
N VAL A 65 -15.64 -28.17 6.94
CA VAL A 65 -15.99 -29.55 7.21
C VAL A 65 -16.25 -29.85 8.69
N GLU A 66 -17.15 -30.76 8.97
CA GLU A 66 -17.31 -31.39 10.28
C GLU A 66 -16.50 -32.69 10.33
N CYS A 67 -15.79 -32.90 11.43
CA CYS A 67 -15.02 -34.10 11.70
C CYS A 67 -15.85 -35.06 12.56
N ALA A 68 -15.94 -36.34 12.15
CA ALA A 68 -16.61 -37.40 12.89
C ALA A 68 -15.71 -38.64 12.94
N GLY A 69 -15.43 -39.14 14.14
CA GLY A 69 -14.58 -40.30 14.40
C GLY A 69 -13.84 -40.18 15.73
N ASP A 70 -13.25 -41.27 16.20
CA ASP A 70 -12.58 -41.32 17.52
C ASP A 70 -11.25 -40.51 17.55
N ASP A 71 -10.67 -40.21 16.38
CA ASP A 71 -9.44 -39.42 16.24
C ASP A 71 -9.70 -37.93 15.91
N CYS A 72 -10.97 -37.52 15.81
CA CYS A 72 -11.31 -36.10 15.70
C CYS A 72 -10.89 -35.37 16.98
N PRO A 73 -10.25 -34.20 16.88
CA PRO A 73 -9.99 -33.39 18.06
C PRO A 73 -11.33 -33.10 18.74
N ASP A 74 -11.35 -33.24 20.07
CA ASP A 74 -12.48 -32.80 20.85
C ASP A 74 -12.74 -31.33 20.49
N THR A 75 -13.96 -31.02 20.09
CA THR A 75 -14.39 -29.65 19.75
C THR A 75 -14.45 -28.72 20.96
N ASP A 76 -13.68 -29.01 22.02
CA ASP A 76 -13.60 -28.27 23.26
C ASP A 76 -12.15 -27.83 23.58
N GLU A 77 -11.52 -27.07 22.67
CA GLU A 77 -10.57 -26.04 23.04
C GLU A 77 -10.89 -24.71 22.35
N THR A 78 -12.15 -24.36 22.28
CA THR A 78 -12.54 -22.98 22.47
C THR A 78 -12.26 -22.70 23.94
N GLN A 79 -11.28 -21.85 24.23
CA GLN A 79 -11.21 -21.17 25.51
C GLN A 79 -12.51 -20.35 25.63
N THR A 80 -13.58 -21.00 26.08
CA THR A 80 -14.73 -20.31 26.62
C THR A 80 -14.21 -19.61 27.87
N ALA A 81 -13.79 -18.33 27.73
CA ALA A 81 -13.84 -17.41 28.83
C ALA A 81 -15.23 -17.58 29.45
N GLU A 82 -15.32 -17.76 30.77
CA GLU A 82 -16.58 -17.97 31.45
C GLU A 82 -17.57 -16.88 31.03
N ALA A 83 -18.51 -17.22 30.13
CA ALA A 83 -19.55 -16.35 29.67
C ALA A 83 -20.46 -16.04 30.87
N GLY A 84 -20.65 -14.76 31.17
CA GLY A 84 -21.53 -14.37 32.25
C GLY A 84 -21.15 -13.05 32.93
N GLY A 85 -21.14 -11.97 32.19
CA GLY A 85 -21.01 -10.61 32.72
C GLY A 85 -21.59 -9.59 31.75
N GLU A 86 -22.16 -8.52 32.30
CA GLU A 86 -22.60 -7.40 31.48
C GLU A 86 -21.35 -6.69 30.89
N VAL A 87 -21.30 -6.58 29.57
CA VAL A 87 -20.21 -5.90 28.83
C VAL A 87 -20.77 -4.77 28.01
N THR A 88 -19.95 -3.76 27.74
CA THR A 88 -20.23 -2.71 26.77
C THR A 88 -19.19 -2.79 25.64
N LEU A 89 -19.64 -3.03 24.43
CA LEU A 89 -18.81 -2.95 23.23
C LEU A 89 -18.89 -1.51 22.71
N ALA A 90 -17.80 -0.77 22.80
CA ALA A 90 -17.71 0.61 22.34
C ALA A 90 -16.89 0.66 21.04
N SER A 91 -17.43 1.28 19.98
CA SER A 91 -16.65 1.51 18.75
C SER A 91 -15.50 2.48 19.06
N TYR A 92 -14.35 2.27 18.38
CA TYR A 92 -13.14 3.08 18.62
C TYR A 92 -13.31 4.57 18.29
N ASP A 93 -14.30 4.93 17.45
CA ASP A 93 -14.69 6.32 17.19
C ASP A 93 -15.65 6.90 18.24
N GLY A 94 -16.06 6.09 19.23
CA GLY A 94 -16.94 6.49 20.34
C GLY A 94 -18.42 6.68 19.96
N ASN A 95 -18.78 6.45 18.69
CA ASN A 95 -20.13 6.74 18.17
C ASN A 95 -21.16 5.64 18.47
N ILE A 96 -20.70 4.39 18.69
CA ILE A 96 -21.55 3.25 18.95
C ILE A 96 -21.17 2.62 20.29
N ARG A 97 -22.17 2.38 21.13
CA ARG A 97 -22.03 1.61 22.38
C ARG A 97 -23.15 0.58 22.43
N LEU A 98 -22.76 -0.68 22.57
CA LEU A 98 -23.66 -1.82 22.65
C LEU A 98 -23.47 -2.51 24.01
N THR A 99 -24.47 -2.46 24.87
CA THR A 99 -24.42 -3.12 26.19
C THR A 99 -25.26 -4.39 26.16
N GLY A 100 -24.70 -5.47 26.68
CA GLY A 100 -25.36 -6.77 26.75
C GLY A 100 -24.57 -7.76 27.62
N GLU A 101 -25.13 -8.96 27.78
CA GLU A 101 -24.45 -10.07 28.43
C GLU A 101 -23.54 -10.78 27.40
N LEU A 102 -22.27 -10.97 27.72
CA LEU A 102 -21.33 -11.66 26.82
C LEU A 102 -21.68 -13.14 26.78
N VAL A 103 -22.04 -13.63 25.59
CA VAL A 103 -22.49 -15.00 25.35
C VAL A 103 -21.36 -15.87 24.84
N GLU A 104 -20.56 -15.34 23.91
CA GLU A 104 -19.47 -16.07 23.27
C GLU A 104 -18.36 -15.10 22.83
N VAL A 105 -17.13 -15.59 22.86
CA VAL A 105 -15.94 -14.90 22.35
C VAL A 105 -15.24 -15.84 21.39
N THR A 106 -15.24 -15.51 20.11
CA THR A 106 -14.44 -16.22 19.09
C THR A 106 -13.12 -15.50 18.87
N ASP A 107 -12.24 -15.99 18.01
CA ASP A 107 -10.99 -15.31 17.66
C ASP A 107 -11.22 -13.90 17.07
N THR A 108 -12.30 -13.74 16.29
CA THR A 108 -12.61 -12.52 15.55
C THR A 108 -13.76 -11.70 16.09
N ASP A 109 -14.65 -12.30 16.90
CA ASP A 109 -15.94 -11.70 17.23
C ASP A 109 -16.28 -11.78 18.72
N TYR A 110 -17.06 -10.80 19.20
CA TYR A 110 -17.84 -10.88 20.43
C TYR A 110 -19.30 -11.17 20.07
N VAL A 111 -19.92 -12.12 20.77
CA VAL A 111 -21.38 -12.34 20.70
C VAL A 111 -21.99 -11.87 22.02
N ILE A 112 -22.83 -10.85 21.95
CA ILE A 112 -23.53 -10.31 23.12
C ILE A 112 -25.03 -10.50 23.00
N SER A 113 -25.68 -10.89 24.11
CA SER A 113 -27.13 -10.92 24.23
C SER A 113 -27.64 -9.57 24.72
N THR A 114 -28.47 -8.94 23.92
CA THR A 114 -29.10 -7.65 24.23
C THR A 114 -30.61 -7.79 24.40
N GLY A 115 -31.28 -6.76 24.90
CA GLY A 115 -32.76 -6.75 24.97
C GLY A 115 -33.46 -6.87 23.60
N GLN A 116 -32.72 -6.85 22.50
CA GLN A 116 -33.25 -6.98 21.13
C GLN A 116 -32.82 -8.28 20.43
N GLY A 117 -32.03 -9.13 21.09
CA GLY A 117 -31.49 -10.38 20.56
C GLY A 117 -29.96 -10.45 20.64
N GLU A 118 -29.41 -11.54 20.14
CA GLU A 118 -27.95 -11.74 20.05
C GLU A 118 -27.37 -10.93 18.89
N LEU A 119 -26.25 -10.29 19.16
CA LEU A 119 -25.49 -9.49 18.20
C LEU A 119 -24.06 -10.01 18.14
N THR A 120 -23.59 -10.30 16.94
CA THR A 120 -22.19 -10.62 16.67
C THR A 120 -21.47 -9.34 16.22
N VAL A 121 -20.42 -8.99 16.92
CA VAL A 121 -19.67 -7.74 16.70
C VAL A 121 -18.18 -8.07 16.56
N ARG A 122 -17.58 -7.67 15.44
CA ARG A 122 -16.17 -7.91 15.20
C ARG A 122 -15.29 -7.16 16.20
N LYS A 123 -14.33 -7.87 16.77
CA LYS A 123 -13.35 -7.33 17.73
C LYS A 123 -12.54 -6.17 17.17
N GLU A 124 -12.26 -6.19 15.86
CA GLU A 124 -11.48 -5.15 15.18
C GLU A 124 -12.12 -3.75 15.20
N PHE A 125 -13.46 -3.67 15.44
CA PHE A 125 -14.20 -2.40 15.42
C PHE A 125 -14.58 -1.87 16.80
N VAL A 126 -14.41 -2.68 17.86
CA VAL A 126 -14.90 -2.33 19.19
C VAL A 126 -13.94 -2.73 20.31
N ALA A 127 -13.90 -1.91 21.34
CA ALA A 127 -13.30 -2.27 22.63
C ALA A 127 -14.38 -2.88 23.53
N CYS A 128 -14.02 -3.91 24.29
CA CYS A 128 -14.87 -4.49 25.32
C CYS A 128 -14.60 -3.81 26.66
N GLU A 129 -15.62 -3.24 27.29
CA GLU A 129 -15.59 -2.56 28.58
C GLU A 129 -16.50 -3.29 29.58
N GLY A 130 -16.05 -3.60 30.78
CA GLY A 130 -16.83 -4.21 31.86
C GLY A 130 -16.22 -5.49 32.44
N GLU A 131 -16.73 -5.91 33.62
CA GLU A 131 -16.21 -7.07 34.36
C GLU A 131 -16.41 -8.42 33.62
N GLY A 132 -17.30 -8.46 32.63
CA GLY A 132 -17.55 -9.64 31.82
C GLY A 132 -16.62 -9.75 30.59
N CYS A 133 -15.74 -8.78 30.35
CA CYS A 133 -14.81 -8.87 29.23
C CYS A 133 -13.72 -9.92 29.49
N PRO A 134 -13.31 -10.68 28.44
CA PRO A 134 -12.27 -11.68 28.61
C PRO A 134 -10.95 -11.01 29.08
N GLU A 135 -10.30 -11.62 30.07
CA GLU A 135 -8.94 -11.23 30.44
C GLU A 135 -7.99 -11.56 29.27
N THR A 136 -7.54 -10.56 28.57
CA THR A 136 -6.47 -10.71 27.58
C THR A 136 -5.17 -10.90 28.34
N THR A 137 -4.68 -12.13 28.50
CA THR A 137 -3.31 -12.38 28.98
C THR A 137 -2.36 -11.92 27.89
N VAL A 138 -1.96 -10.66 27.92
CA VAL A 138 -0.99 -10.11 26.98
C VAL A 138 0.40 -10.56 27.44
N THR A 139 1.02 -11.46 26.69
CA THR A 139 2.46 -11.72 26.82
C THR A 139 3.21 -10.58 26.15
N ALA A 140 3.93 -9.78 26.92
CA ALA A 140 4.75 -8.70 26.39
C ALA A 140 5.69 -9.25 25.29
N SER A 141 5.61 -8.67 24.10
CA SER A 141 6.41 -9.08 22.96
C SER A 141 7.26 -7.93 22.45
N GLY A 142 8.53 -8.23 22.14
CA GLY A 142 9.45 -7.24 21.55
C GLY A 142 9.64 -7.48 20.06
N PHE A 143 9.67 -6.41 19.28
CA PHE A 143 10.05 -6.46 17.88
C PHE A 143 10.75 -5.18 17.43
N THR A 144 11.44 -5.26 16.31
CA THR A 144 12.14 -4.10 15.73
C THR A 144 11.44 -3.65 14.45
N VAL A 145 11.41 -2.34 14.24
CA VAL A 145 10.97 -1.69 12.99
C VAL A 145 12.12 -0.85 12.46
N SER A 146 12.51 -1.08 11.21
CA SER A 146 13.51 -0.26 10.53
C SER A 146 12.83 0.89 9.79
N VAL A 147 13.36 2.11 9.95
CA VAL A 147 12.83 3.33 9.32
C VAL A 147 13.95 4.17 8.72
N PRO A 148 13.71 4.93 7.62
CA PRO A 148 14.69 5.82 7.06
C PRO A 148 14.66 7.19 7.76
N GLY A 149 15.71 7.53 8.50
CA GLY A 149 15.93 8.83 9.10
C GLY A 149 14.82 9.35 10.02
N ARG A 150 14.98 10.59 10.47
CA ARG A 150 14.06 11.23 11.44
C ARG A 150 12.62 11.34 10.97
N PHE A 151 12.41 11.62 9.69
CA PHE A 151 11.03 11.75 9.19
C PHE A 151 10.30 10.40 9.18
N GLY A 152 11.00 9.29 8.87
CA GLY A 152 10.46 7.94 9.03
C GLY A 152 10.07 7.62 10.47
N GLN A 153 10.90 8.06 11.45
CA GLN A 153 10.57 7.95 12.87
C GLN A 153 9.30 8.74 13.24
N GLN A 154 9.12 9.95 12.70
CA GLN A 154 7.91 10.76 12.94
C GLN A 154 6.65 10.08 12.41
N ILE A 155 6.71 9.53 11.19
CA ILE A 155 5.61 8.76 10.59
C ILE A 155 5.28 7.55 11.46
N LEU A 156 6.27 6.73 11.80
CA LEU A 156 6.07 5.54 12.66
C LEU A 156 5.49 5.92 14.02
N THR A 157 6.03 6.96 14.66
CA THR A 157 5.54 7.45 15.94
C THR A 157 4.07 7.84 15.88
N ARG A 158 3.68 8.57 14.84
CA ARG A 158 2.29 8.97 14.66
C ARG A 158 1.37 7.78 14.46
N ILE A 159 1.75 6.86 13.59
CA ILE A 159 1.00 5.63 13.32
C ILE A 159 0.81 4.83 14.62
N LEU A 160 1.88 4.61 15.37
CA LEU A 160 1.82 3.85 16.64
C LEU A 160 1.02 4.58 17.72
N THR A 161 1.04 5.92 17.76
CA THR A 161 0.20 6.71 18.66
C THR A 161 -1.28 6.49 18.36
N ASP A 162 -1.66 6.58 17.09
CA ASP A 162 -3.06 6.42 16.67
C ASP A 162 -3.50 4.95 16.77
N PHE A 163 -2.62 4.00 16.43
CA PHE A 163 -2.86 2.57 16.67
C PHE A 163 -3.11 2.29 18.16
N SER A 164 -2.22 2.75 19.05
CA SER A 164 -2.37 2.56 20.49
C SER A 164 -3.68 3.18 20.99
N THR A 165 -3.99 4.40 20.56
CA THR A 165 -5.25 5.07 20.90
C THR A 165 -6.45 4.27 20.45
N SER A 166 -6.42 3.70 19.23
CA SER A 166 -7.52 2.90 18.68
C SER A 166 -7.79 1.60 19.46
N LYS A 167 -6.77 1.10 20.16
CA LYS A 167 -6.85 -0.12 20.96
C LYS A 167 -6.99 0.15 22.47
N GLY A 168 -7.10 1.41 22.90
CA GLY A 168 -7.11 1.78 24.32
C GLY A 168 -5.76 1.57 24.99
N TYR A 169 -4.66 1.54 24.25
CA TYR A 169 -3.31 1.38 24.76
C TYR A 169 -2.66 2.73 25.04
N SER A 170 -1.72 2.75 25.96
CA SER A 170 -0.79 3.88 26.19
C SER A 170 0.48 3.68 25.36
N LEU A 171 1.10 4.77 24.91
CA LEU A 171 2.38 4.75 24.21
C LEU A 171 3.40 5.61 24.95
N THR A 172 4.54 5.03 25.33
CA THR A 172 5.66 5.74 25.93
C THR A 172 6.88 5.66 25.02
N GLN A 173 7.54 6.79 24.79
CA GLN A 173 8.72 6.87 23.93
C GLN A 173 10.00 6.96 24.77
N SER A 174 11.04 6.27 24.33
CA SER A 174 12.40 6.37 24.87
C SER A 174 13.31 6.97 23.81
N ILE A 175 13.93 8.09 24.14
CA ILE A 175 14.85 8.80 23.26
C ILE A 175 16.28 8.38 23.57
N GLY A 176 17.01 8.00 22.53
CA GLY A 176 18.41 7.61 22.57
C GLY A 176 19.39 8.79 22.47
N ALA A 177 20.63 8.49 22.19
CA ALA A 177 21.66 9.51 21.98
C ALA A 177 21.39 10.31 20.70
N GLY A 178 21.58 11.63 20.73
CA GLY A 178 21.38 12.52 19.59
C GLY A 178 19.91 12.80 19.24
N ASP A 179 19.03 12.69 20.24
CA ASP A 179 17.56 12.91 20.09
C ASP A 179 16.88 11.98 19.08
N THR A 180 17.47 10.81 18.82
CA THR A 180 16.86 9.77 17.97
C THR A 180 15.92 8.88 18.78
N LEU A 181 14.81 8.48 18.21
CA LEU A 181 13.86 7.54 18.82
C LEU A 181 14.52 6.15 18.92
N ALA A 182 14.69 5.65 20.15
CA ALA A 182 15.32 4.34 20.37
C ALA A 182 14.29 3.21 20.50
N SER A 183 13.21 3.45 21.26
CA SER A 183 12.16 2.47 21.44
C SER A 183 10.84 3.11 21.84
N MET A 184 9.76 2.35 21.66
CA MET A 184 8.42 2.70 22.12
C MET A 184 7.84 1.53 22.90
N LEU A 185 7.22 1.84 24.05
CA LEU A 185 6.54 0.88 24.89
C LEU A 185 5.04 1.08 24.77
N ILE A 186 4.34 0.02 24.40
CA ILE A 186 2.87 -0.04 24.39
C ILE A 186 2.42 -0.72 25.69
N GLY A 187 1.56 -0.05 26.44
CA GLY A 187 0.95 -0.57 27.67
C GLY A 187 -0.58 -0.61 27.56
N ASN A 188 -1.22 -1.58 28.21
CA ASN A 188 -2.68 -1.62 28.33
C ASN A 188 -3.20 -0.63 29.39
N GLU A 189 -4.52 -0.54 29.58
CA GLU A 189 -5.14 0.32 30.58
C GLU A 189 -4.75 -0.01 32.03
N ALA A 190 -4.38 -1.27 32.30
CA ALA A 190 -3.90 -1.71 33.62
C ALA A 190 -2.43 -1.31 33.86
N GLY A 191 -1.74 -0.74 32.87
CA GLY A 191 -0.33 -0.39 32.90
C GLY A 191 0.62 -1.56 32.68
N GLU A 192 0.11 -2.68 32.18
CA GLU A 192 0.91 -3.85 31.81
C GLU A 192 1.53 -3.64 30.43
N GLU A 193 2.77 -4.10 30.25
CA GLU A 193 3.46 -4.03 28.99
C GLU A 193 2.84 -5.00 27.96
N VAL A 194 2.37 -4.44 26.84
CA VAL A 194 1.86 -5.20 25.68
C VAL A 194 2.98 -5.51 24.73
N ALA A 195 3.78 -4.48 24.38
CA ALA A 195 4.91 -4.64 23.48
C ALA A 195 5.98 -3.58 23.70
N THR A 196 7.23 -3.98 23.47
CA THR A 196 8.35 -3.05 23.30
C THR A 196 8.79 -3.05 21.82
N ILE A 197 8.73 -1.89 21.19
CA ILE A 197 9.11 -1.69 19.79
C ILE A 197 10.46 -0.99 19.76
N SER A 198 11.49 -1.68 19.28
CA SER A 198 12.79 -1.08 18.97
C SER A 198 12.74 -0.40 17.61
N VAL A 199 13.30 0.81 17.52
CA VAL A 199 13.34 1.55 16.26
C VAL A 199 14.78 1.59 15.75
N ALA A 200 15.03 0.99 14.60
CA ALA A 200 16.30 1.03 13.92
C ALA A 200 16.26 2.09 12.80
N GLU A 201 17.21 3.01 12.80
CA GLU A 201 17.37 3.98 11.72
C GLU A 201 18.33 3.41 10.70
N ASP A 202 17.79 2.90 9.59
CA ASP A 202 18.54 2.16 8.59
C ASP A 202 18.33 2.73 7.18
N PRO A 203 19.39 2.77 6.36
CA PRO A 203 19.24 2.93 4.92
C PRO A 203 18.40 1.79 4.33
N LYS A 204 17.71 2.03 3.22
CA LYS A 204 16.81 1.07 2.55
C LYS A 204 17.38 -0.35 2.44
N ASP A 205 18.61 -0.49 1.95
CA ASP A 205 19.23 -1.82 1.73
C ASP A 205 19.45 -2.58 3.04
N GLN A 206 19.80 -1.87 4.12
CA GLN A 206 19.97 -2.47 5.44
C GLN A 206 18.61 -2.82 6.05
N ALA A 207 17.64 -1.93 5.97
CA ALA A 207 16.27 -2.17 6.44
C ALA A 207 15.65 -3.42 5.80
N ILE A 208 15.81 -3.59 4.47
CA ILE A 208 15.33 -4.78 3.76
C ILE A 208 16.12 -6.03 4.18
N ARG A 209 17.43 -5.93 4.39
CA ARG A 209 18.23 -7.03 4.92
C ARG A 209 17.75 -7.49 6.28
N ASP A 210 17.43 -6.54 7.16
CA ASP A 210 16.97 -6.82 8.52
C ASP A 210 15.60 -7.51 8.53
N VAL A 211 14.72 -7.15 7.59
CA VAL A 211 13.46 -7.86 7.36
C VAL A 211 13.73 -9.29 6.86
N LEU A 212 14.59 -9.47 5.85
CA LEU A 212 14.90 -10.79 5.29
C LEU A 212 15.53 -11.75 6.32
N GLU A 213 16.30 -11.22 7.24
CA GLU A 213 16.99 -11.98 8.31
C GLU A 213 16.16 -12.09 9.60
N GLY A 214 14.93 -11.55 9.62
CA GLY A 214 14.04 -11.58 10.77
C GLY A 214 14.49 -10.72 11.95
N ARG A 215 15.42 -9.76 11.74
CA ARG A 215 15.83 -8.79 12.76
C ARG A 215 14.82 -7.66 12.93
N SER A 216 14.11 -7.30 11.86
CA SER A 216 12.99 -6.37 11.89
C SER A 216 11.71 -7.09 11.45
N ALA A 217 10.62 -6.86 12.17
CA ALA A 217 9.30 -7.40 11.84
C ALA A 217 8.79 -6.81 10.53
N PHE A 218 9.04 -5.52 10.34
CA PHE A 218 8.82 -4.81 9.08
C PHE A 218 9.73 -3.59 8.96
N ALA A 219 9.82 -3.04 7.75
CA ALA A 219 10.56 -1.82 7.48
C ALA A 219 9.67 -0.81 6.78
N LEU A 220 9.81 0.47 7.10
CA LEU A 220 9.34 1.57 6.28
C LEU A 220 10.47 2.00 5.34
N THR A 221 10.16 2.26 4.08
CA THR A 221 11.15 2.79 3.13
C THR A 221 10.51 3.89 2.28
N ARG A 222 11.32 4.77 1.74
CA ARG A 222 10.84 5.85 0.87
C ARG A 222 10.81 5.45 -0.61
N ASP A 223 11.53 4.42 -0.99
CA ASP A 223 11.62 3.96 -2.37
C ASP A 223 11.29 2.49 -2.49
N GLN A 224 10.72 2.11 -3.62
CA GLN A 224 10.46 0.72 -3.94
C GLN A 224 11.76 -0.08 -4.03
N ILE A 225 11.73 -1.31 -3.55
CA ILE A 225 12.81 -2.27 -3.78
C ILE A 225 12.60 -2.94 -5.15
N ASP A 226 13.61 -2.88 -6.01
CA ASP A 226 13.60 -3.61 -7.26
C ASP A 226 14.15 -5.04 -7.11
N VAL A 227 13.82 -5.91 -8.06
CA VAL A 227 14.19 -7.34 -8.05
C VAL A 227 15.71 -7.54 -8.06
N GLU A 228 16.47 -6.69 -8.75
CA GLU A 228 17.93 -6.80 -8.84
C GLU A 228 18.56 -6.48 -7.48
N THR A 229 18.15 -5.38 -6.87
CA THR A 229 18.58 -4.97 -5.53
C THR A 229 18.18 -6.02 -4.48
N LEU A 230 16.93 -6.51 -4.50
CA LEU A 230 16.48 -7.55 -3.59
C LEU A 230 17.28 -8.85 -3.75
N SER A 231 17.56 -9.28 -4.99
CA SER A 231 18.39 -10.47 -5.27
C SER A 231 19.81 -10.32 -4.75
N ARG A 232 20.39 -9.13 -4.89
CA ARG A 232 21.71 -8.78 -4.37
C ARG A 232 21.74 -8.82 -2.83
N ILE A 233 20.74 -8.25 -2.17
CA ILE A 233 20.63 -8.27 -0.70
C ILE A 233 20.44 -9.70 -0.18
N ALA A 234 19.55 -10.47 -0.81
CA ALA A 234 19.22 -11.85 -0.42
C ALA A 234 20.33 -12.86 -0.77
N GLY A 235 21.33 -12.48 -1.59
CA GLY A 235 22.39 -13.37 -2.04
C GLY A 235 21.90 -14.53 -2.93
N ARG A 236 20.72 -14.44 -3.49
CA ARG A 236 20.10 -15.42 -4.41
C ARG A 236 19.23 -14.73 -5.45
N GLN A 237 19.03 -15.38 -6.59
CA GLN A 237 18.14 -14.85 -7.61
C GLN A 237 16.68 -14.93 -7.14
N ILE A 238 15.96 -13.82 -7.26
CA ILE A 238 14.54 -13.68 -6.98
C ILE A 238 13.87 -13.29 -8.29
N ALA A 239 12.70 -13.86 -8.58
CA ALA A 239 11.97 -13.61 -9.82
C ALA A 239 11.01 -12.42 -9.69
N ASP A 240 10.37 -12.29 -8.53
CA ASP A 240 9.44 -11.21 -8.21
C ASP A 240 9.59 -10.82 -6.73
N VAL A 241 9.44 -9.54 -6.40
CA VAL A 241 9.50 -9.05 -5.01
C VAL A 241 8.44 -9.73 -4.16
N SER A 242 7.26 -9.93 -4.70
CA SER A 242 6.13 -10.58 -4.03
C SER A 242 6.31 -12.07 -3.74
N ASP A 243 7.36 -12.70 -4.27
CA ASP A 243 7.73 -14.07 -3.89
C ASP A 243 8.32 -14.16 -2.47
N VAL A 244 8.82 -13.04 -1.94
CA VAL A 244 9.60 -12.99 -0.70
C VAL A 244 9.06 -11.97 0.30
N LEU A 245 8.61 -10.82 -0.18
CA LEU A 245 8.17 -9.70 0.64
C LEU A 245 6.71 -9.36 0.36
N ASN A 246 5.98 -9.02 1.41
CA ASN A 246 4.76 -8.22 1.28
C ASN A 246 5.18 -6.77 1.11
N GLU A 247 4.59 -6.09 0.13
CA GLU A 247 4.80 -4.68 -0.20
C GLU A 247 3.48 -3.94 -0.08
N GLU A 248 3.42 -2.97 0.82
CA GLU A 248 2.23 -2.14 1.05
C GLU A 248 2.62 -0.66 0.94
N THR A 249 1.74 0.17 0.39
CA THR A 249 1.97 1.62 0.32
C THR A 249 1.44 2.29 1.59
N VAL A 250 2.30 3.00 2.31
CA VAL A 250 1.94 3.77 3.53
C VAL A 250 1.34 5.12 3.15
N GLY A 251 1.85 5.75 2.11
CA GLY A 251 1.41 7.05 1.60
C GLY A 251 2.32 7.54 0.49
N LEU A 252 1.98 8.71 -0.05
CA LEU A 252 2.75 9.35 -1.11
C LEU A 252 3.31 10.67 -0.62
N ASP A 253 4.45 11.05 -1.18
CA ASP A 253 5.10 12.34 -0.97
C ASP A 253 5.64 12.85 -2.31
N ALA A 254 6.29 13.99 -2.32
CA ALA A 254 6.93 14.51 -3.52
C ALA A 254 8.13 15.37 -3.15
N VAL A 255 9.20 15.33 -3.95
CA VAL A 255 10.25 16.34 -3.87
C VAL A 255 9.71 17.62 -4.48
N THR A 256 9.78 18.72 -3.73
CA THR A 256 9.22 20.00 -4.12
C THR A 256 10.24 21.12 -4.05
N PHE A 257 9.93 22.17 -4.79
CA PHE A 257 10.72 23.39 -4.83
C PHE A 257 9.92 24.53 -4.23
N VAL A 258 10.53 25.22 -3.30
CA VAL A 258 9.86 26.27 -2.53
C VAL A 258 10.63 27.58 -2.59
N MET A 259 9.91 28.65 -2.39
CA MET A 259 10.48 29.99 -2.37
C MET A 259 9.76 30.86 -1.33
N ASN A 260 10.37 32.00 -1.01
CA ASN A 260 9.72 32.99 -0.16
C ASN A 260 8.36 33.40 -0.76
N PRO A 261 7.29 33.53 0.03
CA PRO A 261 5.96 33.92 -0.47
C PRO A 261 5.91 35.25 -1.22
N SER A 262 6.87 36.16 -0.98
CA SER A 262 7.00 37.43 -1.71
C SER A 262 7.55 37.31 -3.13
N ASN A 263 8.09 36.12 -3.50
CA ASN A 263 8.58 35.85 -4.84
C ASN A 263 7.43 35.84 -5.84
N GLN A 264 7.59 36.52 -6.98
CA GLN A 264 6.56 36.67 -8.01
C GLN A 264 6.48 35.50 -9.00
N ILE A 265 7.45 34.59 -8.94
CA ILE A 265 7.51 33.41 -9.81
C ILE A 265 6.60 32.33 -9.22
N ASP A 266 5.71 31.79 -10.04
CA ASP A 266 4.78 30.71 -9.68
C ASP A 266 5.14 29.39 -10.36
N VAL A 267 5.78 29.47 -11.54
CA VAL A 267 6.11 28.33 -12.39
C VAL A 267 7.58 28.38 -12.78
N ILE A 268 8.28 27.26 -12.65
CA ILE A 268 9.70 27.12 -13.01
C ILE A 268 9.87 25.89 -13.91
N GLY A 269 10.68 26.04 -14.96
CA GLY A 269 11.07 24.93 -15.83
C GLY A 269 11.97 23.93 -15.11
N ILE A 270 11.79 22.63 -15.35
CA ILE A 270 12.65 21.59 -14.76
C ILE A 270 14.13 21.82 -15.11
N ASP A 271 14.43 22.25 -16.33
CA ASP A 271 15.80 22.61 -16.72
C ASP A 271 16.34 23.84 -15.99
N GLN A 272 15.48 24.84 -15.76
CA GLN A 272 15.85 26.02 -14.98
C GLN A 272 16.15 25.64 -13.52
N ILE A 273 15.38 24.72 -12.94
CA ILE A 273 15.67 24.17 -11.61
C ILE A 273 17.03 23.49 -11.59
N ARG A 274 17.32 22.65 -12.58
CA ARG A 274 18.66 22.03 -12.75
C ARG A 274 19.75 23.07 -12.78
N ASP A 275 19.58 24.15 -13.53
CA ASP A 275 20.56 25.21 -13.66
C ASP A 275 20.74 26.03 -12.37
N VAL A 276 19.66 26.22 -11.58
CA VAL A 276 19.75 26.82 -10.24
C VAL A 276 20.50 25.89 -9.29
N LEU A 277 20.14 24.62 -9.25
CA LEU A 277 20.76 23.62 -8.35
C LEU A 277 22.24 23.43 -8.66
N ALA A 278 22.62 23.47 -9.93
CA ALA A 278 24.02 23.38 -10.37
C ALA A 278 24.78 24.72 -10.33
N GLY A 279 24.16 25.81 -9.87
CA GLY A 279 24.78 27.11 -9.75
C GLY A 279 25.03 27.84 -11.06
N SER A 280 24.41 27.42 -12.17
CA SER A 280 24.49 28.09 -13.48
C SER A 280 23.57 29.31 -13.54
N ILE A 281 22.43 29.26 -12.87
CA ILE A 281 21.51 30.37 -12.64
C ILE A 281 21.65 30.78 -11.17
N THR A 282 22.01 32.03 -10.92
CA THR A 282 22.28 32.53 -9.57
C THR A 282 21.47 33.76 -9.19
N ASN A 283 20.66 34.27 -10.12
CA ASN A 283 19.86 35.47 -9.91
C ASN A 283 18.42 35.24 -10.42
N TRP A 284 17.42 35.68 -9.65
CA TRP A 284 16.02 35.57 -10.01
C TRP A 284 15.64 36.29 -11.30
N SER A 285 16.40 37.34 -11.68
CA SER A 285 16.17 38.04 -12.96
C SER A 285 16.41 37.14 -14.18
N GLU A 286 17.24 36.10 -14.07
CA GLU A 286 17.47 35.12 -15.13
C GLU A 286 16.23 34.23 -15.36
N LEU A 287 15.38 34.14 -14.34
CA LEU A 287 14.10 33.43 -14.38
C LEU A 287 12.88 34.35 -14.63
N GLY A 288 13.15 35.63 -14.92
CA GLY A 288 12.09 36.64 -15.13
C GLY A 288 11.55 37.27 -13.85
N GLY A 289 12.20 37.06 -12.72
CA GLY A 289 11.89 37.67 -11.44
C GLY A 289 12.61 38.99 -11.20
N LYS A 290 12.70 39.41 -9.94
CA LYS A 290 13.45 40.60 -9.50
C LYS A 290 14.94 40.37 -9.66
N ASP A 291 15.71 41.48 -9.87
CA ASP A 291 17.17 41.44 -9.79
C ASP A 291 17.60 41.23 -8.34
N MET A 292 17.78 39.97 -7.97
CA MET A 292 18.08 39.53 -6.63
C MET A 292 18.78 38.15 -6.66
N PRO A 293 19.89 37.97 -5.92
CA PRO A 293 20.59 36.70 -5.85
C PRO A 293 19.70 35.58 -5.32
N ILE A 294 19.85 34.39 -5.87
CA ILE A 294 19.23 33.18 -5.37
C ILE A 294 20.05 32.63 -4.21
N ALA A 295 19.44 32.46 -3.03
CA ALA A 295 20.02 31.73 -1.90
C ALA A 295 19.46 30.33 -1.90
N LEU A 296 20.29 29.34 -2.21
CA LEU A 296 19.88 27.94 -2.34
C LEU A 296 19.95 27.22 -1.01
N HIS A 297 18.84 26.61 -0.60
CA HIS A 297 18.67 25.78 0.59
C HIS A 297 18.21 24.38 0.19
N VAL A 298 18.88 23.34 0.67
CA VAL A 298 18.57 21.95 0.33
C VAL A 298 18.49 21.14 1.61
N LEU A 299 17.46 20.29 1.72
CA LEU A 299 17.38 19.34 2.81
C LEU A 299 18.54 18.33 2.71
N SER A 300 19.19 18.01 3.82
CA SER A 300 20.24 16.98 3.87
C SER A 300 19.69 15.62 3.46
N ASP A 301 20.54 14.81 2.82
CA ASP A 301 20.15 13.54 2.20
C ASP A 301 20.01 12.37 3.20
N GLU A 302 19.32 12.56 4.30
CA GLU A 302 19.01 11.45 5.22
C GLU A 302 17.95 10.49 4.67
N GLY A 303 17.52 10.65 3.42
CA GLY A 303 16.42 9.83 2.90
C GLY A 303 16.36 9.72 1.38
N GLY A 304 17.45 9.98 0.66
CA GLY A 304 17.51 9.79 -0.78
C GLY A 304 17.04 10.99 -1.62
N LEU A 305 16.91 12.21 -1.07
CA LEU A 305 16.51 13.41 -1.81
C LEU A 305 17.48 13.70 -2.98
N ASP A 306 18.79 13.65 -2.72
CA ASP A 306 19.80 13.86 -3.77
C ASP A 306 19.70 12.80 -4.87
N ALA A 307 19.44 11.54 -4.53
CA ALA A 307 19.22 10.47 -5.50
C ALA A 307 17.95 10.68 -6.35
N GLN A 308 16.86 11.15 -5.73
CA GLN A 308 15.63 11.52 -6.45
C GLN A 308 15.85 12.68 -7.41
N LEU A 309 16.62 13.69 -7.00
CA LEU A 309 16.98 14.82 -7.85
C LEU A 309 17.89 14.37 -9.00
N GLU A 310 18.88 13.51 -8.73
CA GLU A 310 19.79 12.99 -9.75
C GLU A 310 19.04 12.29 -10.87
N ASP A 311 18.14 11.37 -10.53
CA ASP A 311 17.39 10.58 -11.50
C ASP A 311 16.48 11.45 -12.39
N ARG A 312 15.84 12.48 -11.83
CA ARG A 312 14.75 13.20 -12.49
C ARG A 312 15.11 14.63 -12.95
N VAL A 313 16.05 15.27 -12.28
CA VAL A 313 16.36 16.71 -12.47
C VAL A 313 17.78 16.94 -12.90
N MET A 314 18.76 16.40 -12.18
CA MET A 314 20.16 16.79 -12.31
C MET A 314 20.85 16.29 -13.58
N ALA A 315 20.45 15.13 -14.09
CA ALA A 315 20.99 14.55 -15.33
C ALA A 315 22.53 14.47 -15.35
N GLY A 316 23.14 13.99 -14.28
CA GLY A 316 24.58 13.85 -14.12
C GLY A 316 25.32 15.13 -13.68
N ARG A 317 24.61 16.14 -13.20
CA ARG A 317 25.20 17.37 -12.64
C ARG A 317 25.07 17.36 -11.12
N ASP A 318 26.09 17.83 -10.42
CA ASP A 318 26.08 17.95 -8.97
C ASP A 318 25.35 19.22 -8.52
N ILE A 319 24.77 19.17 -7.31
CA ILE A 319 24.28 20.36 -6.62
C ILE A 319 25.49 21.19 -6.19
N VAL A 320 25.41 22.49 -6.43
CA VAL A 320 26.53 23.41 -6.14
C VAL A 320 26.89 23.42 -4.65
N ASP A 321 28.20 23.41 -4.33
CA ASP A 321 28.71 23.43 -2.95
C ASP A 321 28.26 24.65 -2.12
N ALA A 322 27.86 25.74 -2.79
CA ALA A 322 27.35 26.95 -2.15
C ALA A 322 25.92 26.79 -1.59
N ALA A 323 25.23 25.66 -1.85
CA ALA A 323 23.92 25.36 -1.28
C ALA A 323 24.02 25.18 0.24
N THR A 324 23.14 25.85 0.98
CA THR A 324 23.03 25.64 2.42
C THR A 324 22.24 24.35 2.68
N ARG A 325 22.86 23.38 3.35
CA ARG A 325 22.22 22.12 3.75
C ARG A 325 21.55 22.26 5.11
N HIS A 326 20.36 21.66 5.26
CA HIS A 326 19.58 21.64 6.48
C HIS A 326 19.22 20.21 6.87
N ASP A 327 19.37 19.86 8.15
CA ASP A 327 19.07 18.51 8.65
C ASP A 327 17.57 18.32 8.98
N ALA A 328 16.79 19.41 9.00
CA ALA A 328 15.37 19.37 9.27
C ALA A 328 14.59 20.30 8.32
N GLY A 329 13.41 19.86 7.89
CA GLY A 329 12.50 20.67 7.05
C GLY A 329 12.07 21.96 7.73
N ALA A 330 11.92 21.98 9.06
CA ALA A 330 11.57 23.18 9.82
C ALA A 330 12.64 24.28 9.70
N ASP A 331 13.92 23.91 9.75
CA ASP A 331 15.03 24.87 9.63
C ASP A 331 15.11 25.44 8.20
N LEU A 332 14.87 24.58 7.20
CA LEU A 332 14.80 25.02 5.80
C LEU A 332 13.61 25.95 5.58
N ASN A 333 12.42 25.62 6.08
CA ASN A 333 11.25 26.48 6.00
C ASN A 333 11.54 27.85 6.62
N ALA A 334 12.13 27.90 7.83
CA ALA A 334 12.49 29.13 8.50
C ALA A 334 13.48 29.96 7.68
N ALA A 335 14.50 29.32 7.07
CA ALA A 335 15.47 29.98 6.21
C ALA A 335 14.82 30.59 4.96
N VAL A 336 13.93 29.84 4.29
CA VAL A 336 13.21 30.31 3.11
C VAL A 336 12.25 31.45 3.46
N MET A 337 11.53 31.34 4.58
CA MET A 337 10.62 32.41 5.04
C MET A 337 11.39 33.66 5.46
N GLY A 338 12.59 33.53 5.99
CA GLY A 338 13.43 34.64 6.47
C GLY A 338 14.16 35.41 5.37
N GLN A 339 14.25 34.90 4.13
CA GLN A 339 15.06 35.47 3.06
C GLN A 339 14.27 35.58 1.75
N GLU A 340 14.05 36.81 1.25
CA GLU A 340 13.25 37.06 0.04
C GLU A 340 13.79 36.35 -1.21
N GLY A 341 15.13 36.21 -1.35
CA GLY A 341 15.80 35.55 -2.47
C GLY A 341 15.96 34.03 -2.29
N ALA A 342 15.43 33.42 -1.24
CA ALA A 342 15.62 32.01 -0.99
C ALA A 342 14.87 31.10 -1.98
N PHE A 343 15.55 30.01 -2.36
CA PHE A 343 15.01 28.89 -3.10
C PHE A 343 15.31 27.61 -2.34
N GLY A 344 14.30 26.82 -1.99
CA GLY A 344 14.44 25.63 -1.17
C GLY A 344 14.03 24.37 -1.90
N VAL A 345 14.66 23.25 -1.53
CA VAL A 345 14.33 21.89 -1.99
C VAL A 345 14.10 20.98 -0.80
N LEU A 346 12.89 20.47 -0.67
CA LEU A 346 12.51 19.56 0.40
C LEU A 346 11.29 18.71 -0.02
N TYR A 347 10.91 17.76 0.82
CA TYR A 347 9.70 16.98 0.59
C TYR A 347 8.43 17.80 0.86
N ARG A 348 7.40 17.58 0.07
CA ARG A 348 6.10 18.24 0.16
C ARG A 348 5.49 18.13 1.56
N SER A 349 5.59 16.95 2.15
CA SER A 349 5.11 16.67 3.52
C SER A 349 5.74 17.55 4.60
N GLN A 350 6.93 18.10 4.33
CA GLN A 350 7.69 18.92 5.28
C GLN A 350 7.57 20.42 5.00
N VAL A 351 6.79 20.83 3.98
CA VAL A 351 6.61 22.25 3.64
C VAL A 351 5.64 22.90 4.63
N ASP A 352 6.10 23.93 5.32
CA ASP A 352 5.30 24.75 6.22
C ASP A 352 5.67 26.24 6.07
N GLY A 353 4.78 26.99 5.46
CA GLY A 353 4.92 28.43 5.24
C GLY A 353 5.47 28.86 3.87
N PRO A 354 6.57 28.28 3.33
CA PRO A 354 7.04 28.65 1.99
C PRO A 354 6.02 28.40 0.88
N LYS A 355 6.16 29.17 -0.19
CA LYS A 355 5.35 29.03 -1.41
C LYS A 355 5.92 27.90 -2.27
N LEU A 356 5.07 26.95 -2.66
CA LEU A 356 5.40 25.89 -3.61
C LEU A 356 5.50 26.42 -5.04
N ALA A 357 6.51 26.00 -5.79
CA ALA A 357 6.60 26.22 -7.23
C ALA A 357 5.83 25.13 -7.99
N SER A 358 5.05 25.54 -8.98
CA SER A 358 4.59 24.62 -10.02
C SER A 358 5.72 24.41 -11.04
N LEU A 359 5.72 23.25 -11.69
CA LEU A 359 6.76 22.91 -12.65
C LEU A 359 6.23 22.94 -14.08
N VAL A 360 7.13 23.15 -15.03
CA VAL A 360 6.85 22.94 -16.44
C VAL A 360 7.99 22.15 -17.08
N SER A 361 7.62 21.14 -17.87
CA SER A 361 8.59 20.34 -18.64
C SER A 361 9.06 21.07 -19.89
N GLN A 362 10.13 20.56 -20.54
CA GLN A 362 10.62 21.06 -21.83
C GLN A 362 9.56 21.01 -22.95
N CYS A 363 8.64 20.06 -22.89
CA CYS A 363 7.52 19.94 -23.82
C CYS A 363 6.26 20.71 -23.36
N SER A 364 6.42 21.69 -22.48
CA SER A 364 5.37 22.59 -21.99
C SER A 364 4.26 21.93 -21.18
N ILE A 365 4.47 20.74 -20.65
CA ILE A 365 3.51 20.10 -19.73
C ILE A 365 3.66 20.73 -18.35
N TYR A 366 2.53 21.19 -17.82
CA TYR A 366 2.42 21.81 -16.50
C TYR A 366 2.16 20.76 -15.43
N PHE A 367 2.89 20.87 -14.31
CA PHE A 367 2.75 19.99 -13.15
C PHE A 367 2.44 20.82 -11.90
N ASP A 368 1.39 20.48 -11.22
CA ASP A 368 1.09 21.00 -9.89
C ASP A 368 1.40 19.99 -8.80
N THR A 369 1.45 20.45 -7.55
CA THR A 369 1.75 19.64 -6.37
C THR A 369 0.50 19.31 -5.56
N SER A 370 -0.70 19.36 -6.18
CA SER A 370 -1.95 18.97 -5.53
C SER A 370 -1.94 17.50 -5.11
N ASP A 371 -2.72 17.16 -4.10
CA ASP A 371 -2.91 15.77 -3.70
C ASP A 371 -3.32 14.89 -4.88
N PHE A 372 -4.17 15.42 -5.76
CA PHE A 372 -4.61 14.69 -6.95
C PHE A 372 -3.45 14.39 -7.90
N ALA A 373 -2.59 15.37 -8.20
CA ALA A 373 -1.43 15.17 -9.07
C ALA A 373 -0.39 14.22 -8.47
N VAL A 374 -0.22 14.25 -7.14
CA VAL A 374 0.63 13.31 -6.42
C VAL A 374 0.02 11.91 -6.43
N GLN A 375 -1.28 11.75 -6.17
CA GLN A 375 -1.96 10.45 -6.20
C GLN A 375 -1.95 9.81 -7.58
N THR A 376 -2.16 10.58 -8.63
CA THR A 376 -2.10 10.10 -10.02
C THR A 376 -0.68 9.94 -10.53
N GLU A 377 0.34 10.39 -9.75
CA GLU A 377 1.75 10.44 -10.14
C GLU A 377 1.98 11.21 -11.45
N GLU A 378 1.17 12.22 -11.67
CA GLU A 378 1.38 13.16 -12.77
C GLU A 378 2.40 14.25 -12.42
N TYR A 379 2.65 14.48 -11.11
CA TYR A 379 3.79 15.24 -10.69
C TYR A 379 5.07 14.38 -10.84
N PRO A 380 6.14 14.88 -11.51
CA PRO A 380 7.24 14.01 -11.94
C PRO A 380 8.16 13.52 -10.81
N LEU A 381 8.11 14.13 -9.64
CA LEU A 381 8.99 13.85 -8.50
C LEU A 381 8.23 13.24 -7.32
N VAL A 382 7.22 12.43 -7.61
CA VAL A 382 6.48 11.68 -6.58
C VAL A 382 7.37 10.62 -5.97
N VAL A 383 7.28 10.50 -4.66
CA VAL A 383 7.95 9.53 -3.82
C VAL A 383 6.89 8.72 -3.09
N ARG A 384 7.04 7.40 -3.06
CA ARG A 384 6.14 6.50 -2.34
C ARG A 384 6.79 6.02 -1.06
N TRP A 385 6.03 6.02 0.02
CA TRP A 385 6.41 5.35 1.25
C TRP A 385 5.85 3.94 1.25
N TYR A 386 6.70 2.98 1.49
CA TYR A 386 6.38 1.55 1.51
C TYR A 386 6.58 0.96 2.89
N GLN A 387 5.77 -0.04 3.20
CA GLN A 387 6.00 -0.99 4.26
C GLN A 387 6.39 -2.32 3.62
N TYR A 388 7.49 -2.90 4.08
CA TYR A 388 7.94 -4.23 3.68
C TYR A 388 7.97 -5.17 4.87
N SER A 389 7.42 -6.37 4.71
CA SER A 389 7.53 -7.46 5.68
C SER A 389 7.84 -8.77 4.97
N LEU A 390 8.39 -9.74 5.67
CA LEU A 390 8.66 -11.05 5.10
C LEU A 390 7.34 -11.80 4.86
N LYS A 391 7.14 -12.36 3.66
CA LYS A 391 5.87 -12.99 3.24
C LYS A 391 5.45 -14.14 4.15
N ASP A 392 6.41 -15.02 4.49
CA ASP A 392 6.21 -16.19 5.35
C ASP A 392 6.93 -16.00 6.70
N GLY A 393 7.12 -14.74 7.11
CA GLY A 393 7.82 -14.40 8.36
C GLY A 393 6.91 -14.58 9.55
N GLN A 394 7.48 -15.09 10.64
CA GLN A 394 6.82 -15.10 11.94
C GLN A 394 7.18 -13.81 12.67
N ALA A 395 6.22 -12.91 12.81
CA ALA A 395 6.31 -11.73 13.64
C ALA A 395 5.36 -11.88 14.84
N PRO A 396 5.59 -11.16 15.96
CA PRO A 396 4.60 -11.08 17.01
C PRO A 396 3.26 -10.55 16.47
N GLU A 397 2.15 -11.07 16.95
CA GLU A 397 0.79 -10.66 16.54
C GLU A 397 0.59 -9.14 16.58
N ILE A 398 1.11 -8.48 17.61
CA ILE A 398 1.03 -7.02 17.73
C ILE A 398 1.76 -6.30 16.56
N ALA A 399 2.83 -6.87 16.00
CA ALA A 399 3.51 -6.32 14.83
C ALA A 399 2.66 -6.48 13.57
N ASP A 400 1.96 -7.61 13.44
CA ASP A 400 1.01 -7.84 12.35
C ASP A 400 -0.18 -6.87 12.46
N ASN A 401 -0.73 -6.71 13.65
CA ASN A 401 -1.81 -5.75 13.90
C ASN A 401 -1.41 -4.30 13.57
N VAL A 402 -0.16 -3.90 13.85
CA VAL A 402 0.36 -2.58 13.45
C VAL A 402 0.48 -2.47 11.93
N ARG A 403 0.98 -3.51 11.25
CA ARG A 403 1.09 -3.53 9.79
C ARG A 403 -0.28 -3.39 9.13
N ASP A 404 -1.25 -4.16 9.61
CA ASP A 404 -2.61 -4.14 9.08
C ASP A 404 -3.29 -2.78 9.33
N PHE A 405 -3.03 -2.17 10.49
CA PHE A 405 -3.53 -0.83 10.80
C PHE A 405 -3.01 0.23 9.81
N ILE A 406 -1.75 0.16 9.38
CA ILE A 406 -1.15 1.15 8.48
C ILE A 406 -1.95 1.31 7.17
N VAL A 407 -2.53 0.22 6.66
CA VAL A 407 -3.28 0.23 5.39
C VAL A 407 -4.76 0.52 5.56
N THR A 408 -5.27 0.60 6.78
CA THR A 408 -6.65 1.04 7.05
C THR A 408 -6.83 2.54 6.79
N ASP A 409 -8.06 3.00 6.64
CA ASP A 409 -8.38 4.43 6.48
C ASP A 409 -7.84 5.25 7.66
N TYR A 410 -7.90 4.71 8.88
CA TYR A 410 -7.36 5.38 10.06
C TYR A 410 -5.83 5.47 10.02
N GLY A 411 -5.14 4.40 9.68
CA GLY A 411 -3.68 4.41 9.50
C GLY A 411 -3.25 5.34 8.37
N GLN A 412 -3.99 5.39 7.27
CA GLN A 412 -3.78 6.34 6.18
C GLN A 412 -3.97 7.79 6.65
N SER A 413 -4.98 8.06 7.49
CA SER A 413 -5.20 9.37 8.10
C SER A 413 -4.06 9.76 9.05
N SER A 414 -3.48 8.78 9.77
CA SER A 414 -2.30 8.99 10.62
C SER A 414 -1.10 9.45 9.79
N ALA A 415 -0.83 8.78 8.67
CA ALA A 415 0.24 9.16 7.74
C ALA A 415 -0.01 10.54 7.12
N ALA A 416 -1.27 10.85 6.76
CA ALA A 416 -1.67 12.15 6.24
C ALA A 416 -1.44 13.28 7.24
N SER A 417 -1.62 13.04 8.53
CA SER A 417 -1.34 14.03 9.57
C SER A 417 0.14 14.44 9.65
N GLN A 418 1.03 13.65 9.05
CA GLN A 418 2.45 13.96 8.85
C GLN A 418 2.72 14.59 7.46
N GLY A 419 1.69 15.00 6.73
CA GLY A 419 1.80 15.65 5.43
C GLY A 419 1.88 14.70 4.24
N LEU A 420 1.84 13.38 4.44
CA LEU A 420 1.78 12.43 3.33
C LEU A 420 0.41 12.53 2.62
N VAL A 421 0.41 12.24 1.34
CA VAL A 421 -0.82 12.10 0.56
C VAL A 421 -1.34 10.67 0.72
N THR A 422 -2.58 10.52 1.14
CA THR A 422 -3.22 9.21 1.32
C THR A 422 -3.51 8.53 -0.01
N GLN A 423 -3.81 7.25 0.07
CA GLN A 423 -4.30 6.48 -1.08
C GLN A 423 -5.84 6.53 -1.22
N GLU A 424 -6.53 7.26 -0.34
CA GLU A 424 -7.97 7.51 -0.46
C GLU A 424 -8.28 8.14 -1.81
N LEU A 425 -9.19 7.54 -2.57
CA LEU A 425 -9.49 7.99 -3.91
C LEU A 425 -10.25 9.32 -3.89
N ARG A 426 -9.72 10.31 -4.58
CA ARG A 426 -10.31 11.64 -4.76
C ARG A 426 -10.96 11.74 -6.12
N ILE A 427 -11.91 12.64 -6.25
CA ILE A 427 -12.61 12.88 -7.50
C ILE A 427 -12.38 14.32 -7.92
N SER A 428 -11.89 14.51 -9.15
CA SER A 428 -11.61 15.83 -9.73
C SER A 428 -12.51 16.10 -10.93
N SER A 429 -13.09 17.29 -10.98
CA SER A 429 -13.92 17.73 -12.09
C SER A 429 -13.09 18.06 -13.34
N MET A 430 -13.72 18.07 -14.51
CA MET A 430 -13.08 18.51 -15.75
C MET A 430 -12.50 19.94 -15.63
N GLY A 431 -13.16 20.83 -14.87
CA GLY A 431 -12.68 22.20 -14.65
C GLY A 431 -11.36 22.25 -13.88
N GLU A 432 -11.20 21.40 -12.86
CA GLU A 432 -9.96 21.27 -12.09
C GLU A 432 -8.83 20.62 -12.91
N GLN A 433 -9.17 19.77 -13.87
CA GLN A 433 -8.24 19.16 -14.82
C GLN A 433 -7.86 20.11 -15.99
N GLY A 434 -8.46 21.29 -16.07
CA GLY A 434 -8.39 22.17 -17.24
C GLY A 434 -6.98 22.62 -17.60
N ALA A 435 -6.17 23.02 -16.63
CA ALA A 435 -4.78 23.45 -16.86
C ALA A 435 -3.92 22.31 -17.42
N ARG A 436 -4.06 21.12 -16.85
CA ARG A 436 -3.37 19.89 -17.31
C ARG A 436 -3.78 19.55 -18.75
N LEU A 437 -5.07 19.50 -19.03
CA LEU A 437 -5.58 19.18 -20.36
C LEU A 437 -5.15 20.22 -21.40
N LEU A 438 -5.17 21.51 -21.06
CA LEU A 438 -4.70 22.56 -21.95
C LEU A 438 -3.23 22.42 -22.26
N SER A 439 -2.38 22.21 -21.25
CA SER A 439 -0.94 22.03 -21.45
C SER A 439 -0.64 20.79 -22.29
N SER A 440 -1.36 19.69 -22.07
CA SER A 440 -1.18 18.46 -22.85
C SER A 440 -1.64 18.62 -24.31
N VAL A 441 -2.69 19.38 -24.56
CA VAL A 441 -3.12 19.72 -25.96
C VAL A 441 -2.08 20.62 -26.64
N LEU A 442 -1.47 21.57 -25.91
CA LEU A 442 -0.44 22.44 -26.46
C LEU A 442 0.91 21.73 -26.67
N ALA A 443 1.18 20.70 -25.90
CA ALA A 443 2.37 19.86 -26.03
C ALA A 443 2.29 18.86 -27.20
N ASP A 444 1.12 18.71 -27.83
CA ASP A 444 0.88 17.76 -28.89
C ASP A 444 1.24 18.37 -30.25
N ASP A 445 2.44 18.08 -30.74
CA ASP A 445 2.98 18.58 -32.02
C ASP A 445 2.31 17.98 -33.25
N ALA A 446 1.40 17.04 -33.08
CA ALA A 446 0.84 16.27 -34.18
C ALA A 446 -0.52 16.81 -34.64
N THR A 447 -0.55 17.46 -35.76
CA THR A 447 -1.76 18.00 -36.43
C THR A 447 -2.86 16.99 -36.73
N ASP A 448 -2.54 15.69 -36.75
CA ASP A 448 -3.49 14.59 -37.02
C ASP A 448 -4.26 14.12 -35.76
N LEU A 449 -3.93 14.61 -34.56
CA LEU A 449 -4.51 14.17 -33.29
C LEU A 449 -5.72 15.00 -32.84
N ASP A 450 -6.00 16.15 -33.46
CA ASP A 450 -7.11 17.05 -33.11
C ASP A 450 -8.47 16.35 -33.03
N GLY A 451 -8.73 15.41 -33.94
CA GLY A 451 -9.97 14.62 -33.93
C GLY A 451 -10.08 13.70 -32.73
N LEU A 452 -8.97 13.07 -32.33
CA LEU A 452 -8.91 12.16 -31.17
C LEU A 452 -9.04 12.92 -29.87
N THR A 453 -8.37 14.07 -29.75
CA THR A 453 -8.45 14.94 -28.56
C THR A 453 -9.87 15.45 -28.35
N LYS A 454 -10.58 15.87 -29.42
CA LYS A 454 -11.98 16.27 -29.37
C LYS A 454 -12.91 15.12 -28.97
N ASP A 455 -12.70 13.91 -29.54
CA ASP A 455 -13.46 12.72 -29.16
C ASP A 455 -13.27 12.39 -27.70
N TYR A 456 -12.02 12.33 -27.22
CA TYR A 456 -11.71 12.11 -25.80
C TYR A 456 -12.41 13.14 -24.90
N ILE A 457 -12.21 14.44 -25.15
CA ILE A 457 -12.81 15.51 -24.33
C ILE A 457 -14.34 15.36 -24.34
N SER A 458 -14.97 15.06 -25.48
CA SER A 458 -16.43 14.91 -25.56
C SER A 458 -16.98 13.75 -24.73
N ARG A 459 -16.20 12.69 -24.54
CA ARG A 459 -16.59 11.50 -23.75
C ARG A 459 -16.47 11.73 -22.25
N VAL A 460 -15.57 12.62 -21.82
CA VAL A 460 -15.31 12.90 -20.39
C VAL A 460 -15.77 14.29 -19.95
N ALA A 461 -16.41 15.07 -20.82
CA ALA A 461 -16.79 16.47 -20.55
C ALA A 461 -17.73 16.62 -19.34
N ASP A 462 -18.63 15.69 -19.13
CA ASP A 462 -19.59 15.62 -18.02
C ASP A 462 -19.17 14.64 -16.91
N ALA A 463 -17.99 14.05 -17.04
CA ALA A 463 -17.44 13.11 -16.08
C ALA A 463 -16.47 13.79 -15.10
N LYS A 464 -16.24 13.12 -14.00
CA LYS A 464 -15.21 13.44 -13.00
C LYS A 464 -14.14 12.37 -13.02
N ARG A 465 -12.89 12.77 -12.95
CA ARG A 465 -11.78 11.83 -12.90
C ARG A 465 -11.55 11.34 -11.47
N ILE A 466 -11.36 10.03 -11.32
CA ILE A 466 -10.93 9.42 -10.06
C ILE A 466 -9.41 9.49 -10.00
N SER A 467 -8.84 9.72 -8.81
CA SER A 467 -7.40 9.90 -8.60
C SER A 467 -6.59 8.59 -8.70
N THR A 468 -6.94 7.75 -9.68
CA THR A 468 -6.15 6.57 -10.03
C THR A 468 -5.48 6.75 -11.37
N SER A 469 -4.27 6.24 -11.51
CA SER A 469 -3.58 6.09 -12.80
C SER A 469 -3.02 4.68 -12.88
N LEU A 470 -3.84 3.77 -13.43
CA LEU A 470 -3.49 2.37 -13.50
C LEU A 470 -2.39 2.16 -14.55
N ARG A 471 -1.26 1.61 -14.13
CA ARG A 471 -0.08 1.39 -14.96
C ARG A 471 0.18 -0.09 -15.16
N PHE A 472 0.94 -0.39 -16.19
CA PHE A 472 1.26 -1.74 -16.61
C PHE A 472 2.78 -1.97 -16.50
N LEU A 473 3.15 -3.19 -16.14
CA LEU A 473 4.53 -3.63 -16.21
C LEU A 473 5.07 -3.40 -17.63
N SER A 474 6.35 -3.02 -17.74
CA SER A 474 6.95 -2.67 -19.03
C SER A 474 6.80 -3.79 -20.04
N GLY A 475 6.26 -3.44 -21.24
CA GLY A 475 6.03 -4.40 -22.32
C GLY A 475 4.90 -5.41 -22.08
N SER A 476 4.06 -5.22 -21.06
CA SER A 476 3.01 -6.14 -20.62
C SER A 476 1.63 -5.47 -20.63
N ASP A 477 0.59 -6.28 -20.54
CA ASP A 477 -0.79 -5.94 -20.24
C ASP A 477 -1.17 -6.32 -18.78
N ARG A 478 -0.19 -6.74 -17.96
CA ARG A 478 -0.36 -6.96 -16.52
C ARG A 478 -0.20 -5.64 -15.77
N LEU A 479 -1.11 -5.38 -14.84
CA LEU A 479 -1.03 -4.26 -13.92
C LEU A 479 0.21 -4.36 -13.02
N ASP A 480 0.79 -3.24 -12.64
CA ASP A 480 1.80 -3.18 -11.57
C ASP A 480 1.13 -3.41 -10.19
N ASN A 481 1.94 -3.66 -9.15
CA ASN A 481 1.43 -4.00 -7.82
C ASN A 481 0.55 -2.89 -7.22
N ARG A 482 0.88 -1.62 -7.49
CA ARG A 482 0.07 -0.49 -7.05
C ARG A 482 -1.28 -0.46 -7.74
N ALA A 483 -1.31 -0.65 -9.06
CA ALA A 483 -2.55 -0.66 -9.81
C ALA A 483 -3.52 -1.75 -9.33
N VAL A 484 -3.02 -2.90 -8.84
CA VAL A 484 -3.84 -3.93 -8.20
C VAL A 484 -4.50 -3.40 -6.92
N GLY A 485 -3.74 -2.70 -6.07
CA GLY A 485 -4.29 -2.05 -4.87
C GLY A 485 -5.32 -0.96 -5.22
N ASP A 486 -5.05 -0.16 -6.27
CA ASP A 486 -5.99 0.87 -6.74
C ASP A 486 -7.29 0.27 -7.28
N VAL A 487 -7.26 -0.88 -7.96
CA VAL A 487 -8.47 -1.60 -8.40
C VAL A 487 -9.32 -2.01 -7.21
N ARG A 488 -8.72 -2.51 -6.13
CA ARG A 488 -9.45 -2.87 -4.91
C ARG A 488 -10.18 -1.66 -4.31
N ARG A 489 -9.48 -0.54 -4.10
CA ARG A 489 -10.08 0.72 -3.60
C ARG A 489 -11.18 1.27 -4.53
N LEU A 490 -10.96 1.14 -5.84
CA LEU A 490 -11.97 1.52 -6.83
C LEU A 490 -13.23 0.65 -6.74
N SER A 491 -13.06 -0.65 -6.39
CA SER A 491 -14.19 -1.54 -6.16
C SER A 491 -15.03 -1.12 -4.95
N GLU A 492 -14.44 -0.55 -3.91
CA GLU A 492 -15.17 0.01 -2.76
C GLU A 492 -16.05 1.19 -3.20
N ILE A 493 -15.52 2.10 -4.03
CA ILE A 493 -16.31 3.19 -4.63
C ILE A 493 -17.46 2.63 -5.47
N ILE A 494 -17.19 1.68 -6.34
CA ILE A 494 -18.21 1.07 -7.23
C ILE A 494 -19.36 0.46 -6.43
N ARG A 495 -19.07 -0.13 -5.27
CA ARG A 495 -20.07 -0.75 -4.40
C ARG A 495 -20.77 0.22 -3.46
N SER A 496 -20.27 1.46 -3.35
CA SER A 496 -20.89 2.47 -2.52
C SER A 496 -22.26 2.91 -3.11
N PRO A 497 -23.31 3.05 -2.29
CA PRO A 497 -24.62 3.53 -2.74
C PRO A 497 -24.58 4.92 -3.42
N ASP A 498 -23.56 5.73 -3.13
CA ASP A 498 -23.39 7.06 -3.72
C ASP A 498 -23.14 7.01 -5.23
N TYR A 499 -22.69 5.85 -5.73
CA TYR A 499 -22.39 5.63 -7.15
C TYR A 499 -23.40 4.71 -7.84
N ASP A 500 -24.50 4.37 -7.18
CA ASP A 500 -25.58 3.63 -7.80
C ASP A 500 -26.08 4.32 -9.09
N GLY A 501 -26.04 3.57 -10.19
CA GLY A 501 -26.48 4.08 -11.49
C GLY A 501 -25.49 4.97 -12.23
N TYR A 502 -24.30 5.21 -11.69
CA TYR A 502 -23.23 5.91 -12.40
C TYR A 502 -22.64 5.04 -13.52
N GLU A 503 -22.03 5.70 -14.49
CA GLU A 503 -21.28 5.11 -15.58
C GLU A 503 -19.79 5.38 -15.40
N PHE A 504 -18.95 4.38 -15.74
CA PHE A 504 -17.50 4.45 -15.65
C PHE A 504 -16.90 4.50 -17.06
N VAL A 505 -16.08 5.50 -17.34
CA VAL A 505 -15.37 5.62 -18.61
C VAL A 505 -13.90 5.26 -18.34
N VAL A 506 -13.45 4.16 -18.90
CA VAL A 506 -12.09 3.63 -18.77
C VAL A 506 -11.30 4.07 -20.00
N VAL A 507 -10.37 5.00 -19.82
CA VAL A 507 -9.62 5.63 -20.91
C VAL A 507 -8.17 5.18 -20.88
N GLY A 508 -7.75 4.43 -21.91
CA GLY A 508 -6.36 4.02 -22.06
C GLY A 508 -5.55 4.98 -22.91
N PHE A 509 -4.31 5.22 -22.50
CA PHE A 509 -3.33 6.05 -23.20
C PHE A 509 -2.09 5.24 -23.57
N SER A 510 -1.33 5.71 -24.55
CA SER A 510 -0.03 5.19 -24.93
C SER A 510 1.02 6.31 -24.94
N ASP A 511 2.31 5.94 -25.01
CA ASP A 511 3.35 6.87 -25.42
C ASP A 511 3.26 7.16 -26.93
N ALA A 512 4.02 8.15 -27.40
CA ALA A 512 4.05 8.56 -28.79
C ALA A 512 4.96 7.69 -29.68
N LYS A 513 5.65 6.66 -29.14
CA LYS A 513 6.56 5.82 -29.88
C LYS A 513 5.81 4.83 -30.77
N GLY A 514 6.06 4.86 -32.09
CA GLY A 514 5.44 3.95 -33.03
C GLY A 514 4.37 4.58 -33.92
N SER A 515 3.49 3.77 -34.51
CA SER A 515 2.42 4.29 -35.37
C SER A 515 1.15 4.56 -34.58
N LEU A 516 0.43 5.62 -34.92
CA LEU A 516 -0.84 6.01 -34.31
C LEU A 516 -1.84 4.83 -34.22
N ARG A 517 -1.99 4.05 -35.32
CA ARG A 517 -2.90 2.89 -35.34
C ARG A 517 -2.54 1.84 -34.29
N LYS A 518 -1.22 1.55 -34.10
CA LYS A 518 -0.77 0.59 -33.08
C LYS A 518 -1.01 1.14 -31.68
N ASN A 519 -0.76 2.42 -31.49
CA ASN A 519 -0.94 3.09 -30.21
C ASN A 519 -2.41 3.13 -29.78
N LEU A 520 -3.33 3.46 -30.71
CA LEU A 520 -4.77 3.38 -30.46
C LEU A 520 -5.21 1.96 -30.07
N SER A 521 -4.81 0.95 -30.85
CA SER A 521 -5.16 -0.44 -30.53
C SER A 521 -4.55 -0.93 -29.21
N LEU A 522 -3.34 -0.47 -28.86
CA LEU A 522 -2.70 -0.84 -27.59
C LEU A 522 -3.41 -0.17 -26.38
N SER A 523 -3.71 1.11 -26.50
CA SER A 523 -4.42 1.85 -25.45
C SER A 523 -5.83 1.30 -25.20
N GLU A 524 -6.55 0.92 -26.27
CA GLU A 524 -7.86 0.28 -26.16
C GLU A 524 -7.77 -1.08 -25.45
N ARG A 525 -6.79 -1.94 -25.81
CA ARG A 525 -6.61 -3.24 -25.12
C ARG A 525 -6.29 -3.07 -23.64
N ARG A 526 -5.50 -2.05 -23.27
CA ARG A 526 -5.20 -1.74 -21.85
C ARG A 526 -6.44 -1.27 -21.11
N ALA A 527 -7.21 -0.37 -21.71
CA ALA A 527 -8.49 0.05 -21.15
C ALA A 527 -9.46 -1.14 -20.99
N GLN A 528 -9.52 -2.04 -21.98
CA GLN A 528 -10.33 -3.25 -21.92
C GLN A 528 -9.88 -4.17 -20.78
N ALA A 529 -8.57 -4.42 -20.63
CA ALA A 529 -8.04 -5.26 -19.55
C ALA A 529 -8.42 -4.72 -18.16
N VAL A 530 -8.34 -3.40 -17.97
CA VAL A 530 -8.80 -2.77 -16.73
C VAL A 530 -10.31 -2.91 -16.56
N GLY A 531 -11.09 -2.65 -17.61
CA GLY A 531 -12.55 -2.81 -17.57
C GLY A 531 -12.98 -4.24 -17.21
N ASP A 532 -12.30 -5.23 -17.77
CA ASP A 532 -12.56 -6.66 -17.49
C ASP A 532 -12.27 -6.99 -16.01
N ILE A 533 -11.17 -6.46 -15.45
CA ILE A 533 -10.84 -6.63 -14.03
C ILE A 533 -11.91 -5.97 -13.17
N LEU A 534 -12.29 -4.71 -13.45
CA LEU A 534 -13.32 -4.02 -12.68
C LEU A 534 -14.66 -4.77 -12.71
N LEU A 535 -15.05 -5.32 -13.85
CA LEU A 535 -16.27 -6.10 -13.99
C LEU A 535 -16.19 -7.43 -13.23
N SER A 536 -15.04 -8.11 -13.26
CA SER A 536 -14.86 -9.38 -12.55
C SER A 536 -14.88 -9.20 -11.04
N GLU A 537 -14.13 -8.22 -10.53
CA GLU A 537 -14.07 -7.89 -9.09
C GLU A 537 -15.41 -7.37 -8.54
N ASN A 538 -16.23 -6.76 -9.38
CA ASN A 538 -17.53 -6.18 -9.00
C ASN A 538 -18.72 -6.91 -9.62
N SER A 539 -18.58 -8.21 -9.84
CA SER A 539 -19.66 -9.06 -10.36
C SER A 539 -20.91 -8.94 -9.49
N GLY A 540 -22.05 -8.60 -10.12
CA GLY A 540 -23.31 -8.36 -9.42
C GLY A 540 -23.55 -6.94 -8.90
N TYR A 541 -22.52 -6.09 -8.86
CA TYR A 541 -22.61 -4.67 -8.48
C TYR A 541 -22.46 -3.74 -9.69
N LEU A 542 -21.53 -4.05 -10.60
CA LEU A 542 -21.27 -3.24 -11.80
C LEU A 542 -21.87 -3.90 -13.03
N ASP A 543 -22.83 -3.22 -13.68
CA ASP A 543 -23.40 -3.66 -14.94
C ASP A 543 -22.40 -3.42 -16.08
N PRO A 544 -22.06 -4.43 -16.92
CA PRO A 544 -21.22 -4.24 -18.09
C PRO A 544 -21.66 -3.10 -19.02
N GLY A 545 -22.98 -2.82 -19.11
CA GLY A 545 -23.52 -1.69 -19.88
C GLY A 545 -23.21 -0.31 -19.27
N LYS A 546 -22.64 -0.26 -18.07
CA LYS A 546 -22.21 0.95 -17.36
C LYS A 546 -20.71 1.22 -17.49
N VAL A 547 -19.97 0.41 -18.24
CA VAL A 547 -18.53 0.58 -18.46
C VAL A 547 -18.26 0.89 -19.91
N GLU A 548 -17.81 2.11 -20.18
CA GLU A 548 -17.39 2.56 -21.50
C GLU A 548 -15.86 2.41 -21.64
N ILE A 549 -15.39 1.74 -22.68
CA ILE A 549 -13.96 1.53 -22.96
C ILE A 549 -13.52 2.48 -24.06
N VAL A 550 -12.46 3.24 -23.84
CA VAL A 550 -11.92 4.24 -24.77
C VAL A 550 -10.42 4.05 -24.94
N GLY A 551 -9.98 3.84 -26.17
CA GLY A 551 -8.57 3.90 -26.56
C GLY A 551 -8.21 5.27 -27.08
N ALA A 552 -7.55 6.09 -26.28
CA ALA A 552 -7.17 7.46 -26.62
C ALA A 552 -5.84 7.56 -27.41
N GLY A 553 -5.02 6.50 -27.39
CA GLY A 553 -3.71 6.51 -28.05
C GLY A 553 -2.72 7.46 -27.36
N PRO A 554 -1.88 8.18 -28.14
CA PRO A 554 -0.80 9.02 -27.57
C PRO A 554 -1.22 10.46 -27.26
N ILE A 555 -2.53 10.77 -27.23
CA ILE A 555 -3.02 12.11 -26.90
C ILE A 555 -2.94 12.39 -25.40
N ALA A 556 -3.08 13.64 -25.01
CA ALA A 556 -3.09 14.09 -23.63
C ALA A 556 -1.91 13.53 -22.81
N PRO A 557 -0.65 13.73 -23.25
CA PRO A 557 0.52 13.27 -22.51
C PRO A 557 0.58 13.95 -21.13
N VAL A 558 1.02 13.20 -20.12
CA VAL A 558 1.26 13.70 -18.77
C VAL A 558 2.74 13.92 -18.47
N ASP A 559 3.62 13.53 -19.40
CA ASP A 559 5.05 13.86 -19.38
C ASP A 559 5.60 13.78 -20.81
N CYS A 560 6.82 14.31 -21.01
CA CYS A 560 7.47 14.32 -22.32
C CYS A 560 7.74 12.91 -22.83
N ASN A 561 7.59 12.70 -24.14
CA ASN A 561 7.80 11.40 -24.78
C ASN A 561 9.26 11.11 -25.17
N ASP A 562 10.18 12.04 -24.93
CA ASP A 562 11.60 11.95 -25.27
C ASP A 562 12.38 11.05 -24.30
N THR A 563 11.95 10.92 -23.06
CA THR A 563 12.56 10.07 -22.04
C THR A 563 11.81 8.75 -21.85
N ASP A 564 12.49 7.71 -21.35
CA ASP A 564 11.81 6.44 -20.99
C ASP A 564 10.89 6.62 -19.79
N ALA A 565 11.28 7.46 -18.83
CA ALA A 565 10.47 7.79 -17.67
C ALA A 565 9.15 8.46 -18.08
N GLY A 566 9.20 9.51 -18.90
CA GLY A 566 8.00 10.19 -19.39
C GLY A 566 7.10 9.28 -20.23
N ARG A 567 7.68 8.44 -21.09
CA ARG A 567 6.90 7.43 -21.82
C ARG A 567 6.21 6.44 -20.89
N ASN A 568 6.84 6.06 -19.76
CA ASN A 568 6.21 5.21 -18.76
C ASN A 568 5.00 5.89 -18.12
N LEU A 569 5.11 7.18 -17.80
CA LEU A 569 4.00 7.97 -17.25
C LEU A 569 2.84 8.10 -18.26
N ASN A 570 3.14 8.24 -19.56
CA ASN A 570 2.13 8.34 -20.61
C ASN A 570 1.38 7.02 -20.85
N ARG A 571 1.98 5.86 -20.55
CA ARG A 571 1.34 4.54 -20.67
C ARG A 571 0.45 4.25 -19.46
N ARG A 572 -0.75 4.80 -19.45
CA ARG A 572 -1.67 4.74 -18.30
C ARG A 572 -3.10 4.44 -18.73
N VAL A 573 -3.92 4.07 -17.76
CA VAL A 573 -5.38 4.05 -17.86
C VAL A 573 -5.96 4.96 -16.80
N GLU A 574 -6.84 5.85 -17.20
CA GLU A 574 -7.59 6.77 -16.32
C GLU A 574 -9.03 6.27 -16.16
N ILE A 575 -9.58 6.43 -14.97
CA ILE A 575 -10.98 6.13 -14.69
C ILE A 575 -11.74 7.43 -14.48
N TRP A 576 -12.80 7.58 -15.23
CA TRP A 576 -13.73 8.69 -15.13
C TRP A 576 -15.11 8.17 -14.74
N VAL A 577 -15.87 8.95 -13.97
CA VAL A 577 -17.20 8.58 -13.49
C VAL A 577 -18.18 9.70 -13.77
N ARG A 578 -19.37 9.36 -14.27
CA ARG A 578 -20.45 10.30 -14.54
C ARG A 578 -21.80 9.73 -14.13
N PRO A 579 -22.80 10.59 -13.78
CA PRO A 579 -24.16 10.10 -13.56
C PRO A 579 -24.66 9.38 -14.82
N GLY A 580 -25.20 8.18 -14.65
CA GLY A 580 -25.82 7.46 -15.76
C GLY A 580 -27.02 8.21 -16.33
N ALA A 581 -27.29 8.02 -17.63
CA ALA A 581 -28.47 8.59 -18.25
C ALA A 581 -29.73 8.17 -17.45
N LYS A 582 -30.54 9.14 -17.02
CA LYS A 582 -31.82 8.82 -16.37
C LYS A 582 -32.66 8.04 -17.37
N SER A 583 -32.89 6.76 -17.08
CA SER A 583 -33.79 5.89 -17.86
C SER A 583 -35.23 6.40 -17.84
#